data_8d4cc446ee9081af23531ba163f7d1a5
#
_entry.id   8d4cc446ee9081af23531ba163f7d1a5
#
_cell.length_a   1.000
_cell.length_b   1.000
_cell.length_c   1.000
_cell.angle_alpha   90.00
_cell.angle_beta   90.00
_cell.angle_gamma   90.00
#
_symmetry.space_group_name_H-M   'P 1'
#
loop_
_entity.id
_entity.type
_entity.pdbx_description
1 polymer ?
#
loop_
_entity_poly.entity_id
_entity_poly.type
_entity_poly.pdbx_seq_one_letter_code
_entity_poly.pdbx_strand_id
1 'polypeptide(L)'
;MLPIETHNPLFGKYLYPQAKAFMESQQDVSWSAQEIPVEDDKHDYLSVMSIPQRRLTDTTLQLFVEIEQRVGEVWNEFASWFPHSEIEGACTEIARMEKSVHAFFYQKMSDVLNIDPSTVAENQQTIAVLREKLGLLGQITSNLSANKPLSLFTVAAIEQVLLFSNFAMLKSFKAKGHNLIKKTLTGVDYVIQDRLLSCVGRNAY
;
A
#
# COMPACT_ATOMS: atom_id res chain seq x y z
N MET A 1 19.45 18.39 -19.91
CA MET A 1 18.88 17.99 -18.62
C MET A 1 20.02 17.40 -17.80
N LEU A 2 20.22 17.80 -16.54
CA LEU A 2 21.21 17.17 -15.67
C LEU A 2 20.75 15.72 -15.34
N PRO A 3 21.67 14.76 -15.23
CA PRO A 3 21.32 13.41 -14.78
C PRO A 3 20.60 13.46 -13.42
N ILE A 4 19.60 12.61 -13.22
CA ILE A 4 18.77 12.59 -12.00
C ILE A 4 19.58 12.36 -10.71
N GLU A 5 20.76 11.78 -10.84
CA GLU A 5 21.71 11.54 -9.73
C GLU A 5 22.61 12.75 -9.44
N THR A 6 22.50 13.84 -10.22
CA THR A 6 23.36 15.03 -10.07
C THR A 6 22.67 16.01 -9.14
N HIS A 7 23.39 16.47 -8.13
CA HIS A 7 22.87 17.50 -7.21
C HIS A 7 22.41 18.76 -7.95
N ASN A 8 21.24 19.29 -7.59
CA ASN A 8 20.73 20.52 -8.16
C ASN A 8 21.53 21.72 -7.64
N PRO A 9 22.33 22.38 -8.48
CA PRO A 9 23.12 23.54 -8.06
C PRO A 9 22.31 24.83 -7.95
N LEU A 10 21.06 24.84 -8.38
CA LEU A 10 20.21 26.02 -8.46
C LEU A 10 19.31 26.12 -7.24
N PHE A 11 19.73 26.89 -6.24
CA PHE A 11 18.92 27.16 -5.06
C PHE A 11 17.53 27.71 -5.45
N GLY A 12 16.48 27.08 -4.93
CA GLY A 12 15.09 27.53 -5.11
C GLY A 12 14.44 27.14 -6.45
N LYS A 13 15.11 26.38 -7.33
CA LYS A 13 14.50 25.85 -8.55
C LYS A 13 14.40 24.33 -8.48
N TYR A 14 13.20 23.80 -8.69
CA TYR A 14 12.96 22.37 -8.87
C TYR A 14 13.29 21.97 -10.30
N LEU A 15 14.13 20.97 -10.47
CA LEU A 15 14.43 20.40 -11.78
C LEU A 15 13.35 19.42 -12.24
N TYR A 16 12.62 18.86 -11.27
CA TYR A 16 11.54 17.90 -11.49
C TYR A 16 10.24 18.40 -10.85
N PRO A 17 9.65 19.49 -11.39
CA PRO A 17 8.45 20.10 -10.80
C PRO A 17 7.25 19.16 -10.74
N GLN A 18 7.23 18.12 -11.60
CA GLN A 18 6.20 17.09 -11.58
C GLN A 18 6.24 16.25 -10.28
N ALA A 19 7.45 15.98 -9.75
CA ALA A 19 7.59 15.26 -8.48
C ALA A 19 7.01 16.09 -7.33
N LYS A 20 7.27 17.42 -7.33
CA LYS A 20 6.66 18.34 -6.35
C LYS A 20 5.14 18.36 -6.47
N ALA A 21 4.61 18.52 -7.68
CA ALA A 21 3.17 18.56 -7.92
C ALA A 21 2.49 17.24 -7.51
N PHE A 22 3.15 16.10 -7.75
CA PHE A 22 2.69 14.81 -7.28
C PHE A 22 2.62 14.74 -5.75
N MET A 23 3.70 15.14 -5.06
CA MET A 23 3.73 15.18 -3.59
C MET A 23 2.58 16.04 -3.03
N GLU A 24 2.40 17.24 -3.58
CA GLU A 24 1.32 18.15 -3.17
C GLU A 24 -0.06 17.50 -3.40
N SER A 25 -0.29 16.86 -4.54
CA SER A 25 -1.56 16.19 -4.84
C SER A 25 -1.85 15.03 -3.88
N GLN A 26 -0.84 14.30 -3.42
CA GLN A 26 -0.99 13.26 -2.41
C GLN A 26 -1.37 13.83 -1.04
N GLN A 27 -0.78 14.96 -0.67
CA GLN A 27 -1.10 15.64 0.58
C GLN A 27 -2.52 16.19 0.59
N ASP A 28 -2.99 16.73 -0.54
CA ASP A 28 -4.33 17.32 -0.70
C ASP A 28 -5.46 16.27 -0.55
N VAL A 29 -5.21 15.02 -0.94
CA VAL A 29 -6.18 13.92 -0.82
C VAL A 29 -5.95 13.03 0.41
N SER A 30 -5.03 13.41 1.29
CA SER A 30 -4.68 12.62 2.47
C SER A 30 -5.88 12.43 3.39
N TRP A 31 -6.05 11.21 3.86
CA TRP A 31 -7.07 10.78 4.81
C TRP A 31 -6.42 10.02 5.98
N SER A 32 -7.21 9.71 6.99
CA SER A 32 -6.74 8.94 8.13
C SER A 32 -7.60 7.70 8.37
N ALA A 33 -7.02 6.66 8.94
CA ALA A 33 -7.72 5.43 9.29
C ALA A 33 -8.92 5.68 10.22
N GLN A 34 -8.89 6.75 11.03
CA GLN A 34 -9.96 7.11 11.94
C GLN A 34 -11.22 7.61 11.24
N GLU A 35 -11.10 8.13 10.02
CA GLU A 35 -12.25 8.62 9.24
C GLU A 35 -13.14 7.49 8.74
N ILE A 36 -12.63 6.26 8.72
CA ILE A 36 -13.38 5.08 8.27
C ILE A 36 -14.01 4.40 9.50
N PRO A 37 -15.33 4.44 9.67
CA PRO A 37 -16.02 3.82 10.82
C PRO A 37 -16.17 2.31 10.62
N VAL A 38 -15.07 1.58 10.67
CA VAL A 38 -15.03 0.12 10.45
C VAL A 38 -15.80 -0.65 11.53
N GLU A 39 -16.07 -0.02 12.65
CA GLU A 39 -16.90 -0.54 13.75
C GLU A 39 -18.29 -0.94 13.27
N ASP A 40 -18.84 -0.24 12.28
CA ASP A 40 -20.14 -0.51 11.68
C ASP A 40 -20.18 -1.86 10.93
N ASP A 41 -19.02 -2.36 10.50
CA ASP A 41 -18.91 -3.64 9.78
C ASP A 41 -18.80 -4.85 10.70
N LYS A 42 -18.67 -4.64 12.02
CA LYS A 42 -18.46 -5.72 13.00
C LYS A 42 -19.59 -6.75 12.99
N HIS A 43 -20.84 -6.31 12.84
CA HIS A 43 -21.98 -7.20 12.74
C HIS A 43 -21.90 -8.08 11.49
N ASP A 44 -21.62 -7.51 10.34
CA ASP A 44 -21.46 -8.24 9.08
C ASP A 44 -20.39 -9.31 9.20
N TYR A 45 -19.23 -8.93 9.73
CA TYR A 45 -18.10 -9.82 9.90
C TYR A 45 -18.40 -10.98 10.88
N LEU A 46 -18.94 -10.68 12.07
CA LEU A 46 -19.13 -11.69 13.11
C LEU A 46 -20.35 -12.58 12.89
N SER A 47 -21.47 -12.03 12.34
CA SER A 47 -22.77 -12.68 12.35
C SER A 47 -23.27 -13.07 10.95
N VAL A 48 -22.85 -12.37 9.90
CA VAL A 48 -23.35 -12.60 8.53
C VAL A 48 -22.35 -13.38 7.68
N MET A 49 -21.07 -13.05 7.77
CA MET A 49 -20.03 -13.74 7.00
C MET A 49 -19.86 -15.17 7.45
N SER A 50 -19.79 -16.07 6.47
CA SER A 50 -19.42 -17.48 6.72
C SER A 50 -17.97 -17.61 7.20
N ILE A 51 -17.64 -18.74 7.84
CA ILE A 51 -16.28 -19.01 8.32
C ILE A 51 -15.24 -18.88 7.19
N PRO A 52 -15.45 -19.45 5.98
CA PRO A 52 -14.49 -19.26 4.88
C PRO A 52 -14.31 -17.79 4.45
N GLN A 53 -15.40 -17.00 4.45
CA GLN A 53 -15.33 -15.58 4.10
C GLN A 53 -14.51 -14.79 5.14
N ARG A 54 -14.75 -15.04 6.43
CA ARG A 54 -13.97 -14.43 7.52
C ARG A 54 -12.48 -14.78 7.38
N ARG A 55 -12.18 -16.08 7.26
CA ARG A 55 -10.79 -16.54 7.12
C ARG A 55 -10.08 -15.89 5.92
N LEU A 56 -10.78 -15.74 4.81
CA LEU A 56 -10.24 -15.06 3.63
C LEU A 56 -9.98 -13.56 3.89
N THR A 57 -10.92 -12.89 4.58
CA THR A 57 -10.78 -11.50 4.99
C THR A 57 -9.57 -11.33 5.92
N ASP A 58 -9.46 -12.13 6.98
CA ASP A 58 -8.38 -12.08 7.97
C ASP A 58 -7.01 -12.21 7.29
N THR A 59 -6.87 -13.24 6.46
CA THR A 59 -5.63 -13.49 5.73
C THR A 59 -5.27 -12.33 4.80
N THR A 60 -6.26 -11.74 4.13
CA THR A 60 -6.04 -10.63 3.19
C THR A 60 -5.64 -9.35 3.92
N LEU A 61 -6.31 -9.01 5.01
CA LEU A 61 -6.00 -7.80 5.77
C LEU A 61 -4.60 -7.85 6.37
N GLN A 62 -4.21 -8.98 6.93
CA GLN A 62 -2.87 -9.17 7.48
C GLN A 62 -1.79 -9.11 6.39
N LEU A 63 -2.06 -9.71 5.23
CA LEU A 63 -1.15 -9.61 4.09
C LEU A 63 -0.97 -8.16 3.65
N PHE A 64 -2.03 -7.36 3.64
CA PHE A 64 -1.93 -5.93 3.35
C PHE A 64 -1.03 -5.21 4.35
N VAL A 65 -1.21 -5.40 5.66
CA VAL A 65 -0.36 -4.75 6.67
C VAL A 65 1.12 -5.01 6.39
N GLU A 66 1.49 -6.25 6.13
CA GLU A 66 2.89 -6.61 5.85
C GLU A 66 3.42 -6.02 4.54
N ILE A 67 2.62 -6.07 3.47
CA ILE A 67 3.04 -5.53 2.18
C ILE A 67 3.22 -4.02 2.26
N GLU A 68 2.24 -3.30 2.83
CA GLU A 68 2.26 -1.84 2.93
C GLU A 68 3.48 -1.34 3.74
N GLN A 69 3.78 -1.99 4.86
CA GLN A 69 4.96 -1.63 5.65
C GLN A 69 6.26 -1.82 4.87
N ARG A 70 6.42 -2.97 4.19
CA ARG A 70 7.63 -3.26 3.39
C ARG A 70 7.76 -2.33 2.19
N VAL A 71 6.68 -2.07 1.48
CA VAL A 71 6.67 -1.14 0.35
C VAL A 71 7.03 0.27 0.82
N GLY A 72 6.48 0.70 1.95
CA GLY A 72 6.82 1.99 2.54
C GLY A 72 8.30 2.08 2.97
N GLU A 73 8.91 1.01 3.47
CA GLU A 73 10.35 0.96 3.76
C GLU A 73 11.19 1.14 2.49
N VAL A 74 10.80 0.48 1.40
CA VAL A 74 11.47 0.60 0.11
C VAL A 74 11.37 2.02 -0.45
N TRP A 75 10.21 2.67 -0.34
CA TRP A 75 10.07 4.06 -0.78
C TRP A 75 10.91 5.04 0.05
N ASN A 76 11.07 4.79 1.36
CA ASN A 76 12.01 5.55 2.18
C ASN A 76 13.47 5.36 1.73
N GLU A 77 13.86 4.16 1.31
CA GLU A 77 15.19 3.93 0.74
C GLU A 77 15.34 4.66 -0.60
N PHE A 78 14.34 4.60 -1.49
CA PHE A 78 14.35 5.33 -2.75
C PHE A 78 14.52 6.84 -2.56
N ALA A 79 13.90 7.41 -1.53
CA ALA A 79 14.07 8.82 -1.19
C ALA A 79 15.55 9.21 -1.03
N SER A 80 16.36 8.33 -0.43
CA SER A 80 17.79 8.57 -0.23
C SER A 80 18.66 8.46 -1.49
N TRP A 81 18.12 7.93 -2.60
CA TRP A 81 18.90 7.71 -3.81
C TRP A 81 19.09 8.96 -4.67
N PHE A 82 18.26 9.97 -4.47
CA PHE A 82 18.20 11.15 -5.33
C PHE A 82 18.50 12.42 -4.55
N PRO A 83 19.45 13.25 -5.02
CA PRO A 83 19.83 14.50 -4.36
C PRO A 83 18.90 15.68 -4.69
N HIS A 84 17.64 15.39 -5.04
CA HIS A 84 16.64 16.38 -5.43
C HIS A 84 15.49 16.37 -4.42
N SER A 85 15.32 17.46 -3.69
CA SER A 85 14.34 17.58 -2.61
C SER A 85 12.90 17.26 -3.04
N GLU A 86 12.54 17.59 -4.26
CA GLU A 86 11.22 17.30 -4.82
C GLU A 86 11.02 15.81 -5.09
N ILE A 87 12.06 15.06 -5.48
CA ILE A 87 11.99 13.61 -5.66
C ILE A 87 12.02 12.91 -4.30
N GLU A 88 12.92 13.33 -3.41
CA GLU A 88 12.98 12.85 -2.04
C GLU A 88 11.62 13.03 -1.34
N GLY A 89 11.03 14.23 -1.45
CA GLY A 89 9.72 14.53 -0.88
C GLY A 89 8.60 13.64 -1.45
N ALA A 90 8.60 13.41 -2.76
CA ALA A 90 7.62 12.53 -3.41
C ALA A 90 7.73 11.08 -2.92
N CYS A 91 8.95 10.54 -2.84
CA CYS A 91 9.18 9.17 -2.33
C CYS A 91 8.80 9.07 -0.84
N THR A 92 9.14 10.08 -0.04
CA THR A 92 8.81 10.12 1.39
C THR A 92 7.31 10.20 1.61
N GLU A 93 6.58 10.95 0.78
CA GLU A 93 5.12 11.03 0.87
C GLU A 93 4.45 9.70 0.54
N ILE A 94 4.91 8.98 -0.50
CA ILE A 94 4.43 7.62 -0.77
C ILE A 94 4.70 6.72 0.45
N ALA A 95 5.91 6.73 0.99
CA ALA A 95 6.28 5.93 2.16
C ALA A 95 5.38 6.24 3.37
N ARG A 96 5.03 7.53 3.58
CA ARG A 96 4.11 7.95 4.64
C ARG A 96 2.71 7.37 4.42
N MET A 97 2.17 7.45 3.21
CA MET A 97 0.86 6.90 2.88
C MET A 97 0.82 5.40 3.15
N GLU A 98 1.81 4.65 2.67
CA GLU A 98 1.88 3.20 2.86
C GLU A 98 1.93 2.80 4.35
N LYS A 99 2.83 3.41 5.11
CA LYS A 99 3.11 3.02 6.51
C LYS A 99 2.15 3.61 7.54
N SER A 100 1.69 4.85 7.31
CA SER A 100 0.96 5.60 8.34
C SER A 100 -0.52 5.81 8.01
N VAL A 101 -0.96 5.50 6.78
CA VAL A 101 -2.36 5.58 6.40
C VAL A 101 -2.89 4.20 6.07
N HIS A 102 -2.35 3.54 5.04
CA HIS A 102 -2.84 2.25 4.57
C HIS A 102 -2.60 1.14 5.60
N ALA A 103 -1.37 0.96 6.08
CA ALA A 103 -1.07 -0.06 7.08
C ALA A 103 -1.85 0.16 8.38
N PHE A 104 -2.03 1.42 8.83
CA PHE A 104 -2.83 1.73 10.02
C PHE A 104 -4.32 1.47 9.81
N PHE A 105 -4.84 1.70 8.61
CA PHE A 105 -6.21 1.35 8.28
C PHE A 105 -6.44 -0.16 8.37
N TYR A 106 -5.59 -0.97 7.79
CA TYR A 106 -5.71 -2.43 7.88
C TYR A 106 -5.48 -2.96 9.29
N GLN A 107 -4.58 -2.34 10.05
CA GLN A 107 -4.38 -2.68 11.46
C GLN A 107 -5.63 -2.35 12.28
N LYS A 108 -6.20 -1.14 12.12
CA LYS A 108 -7.46 -0.75 12.77
C LYS A 108 -8.57 -1.77 12.49
N MET A 109 -8.67 -2.23 11.25
CA MET A 109 -9.64 -3.25 10.90
C MET A 109 -9.40 -4.56 11.62
N SER A 110 -8.16 -5.02 11.67
CA SER A 110 -7.79 -6.24 12.39
C SER A 110 -8.16 -6.13 13.87
N ASP A 111 -7.90 -4.99 14.49
CA ASP A 111 -8.23 -4.74 15.89
C ASP A 111 -9.75 -4.71 16.14
N VAL A 112 -10.49 -3.98 15.31
CA VAL A 112 -11.95 -3.84 15.42
C VAL A 112 -12.67 -5.16 15.20
N LEU A 113 -12.25 -5.93 14.20
CA LEU A 113 -12.80 -7.23 13.87
C LEU A 113 -12.29 -8.33 14.80
N ASN A 114 -11.36 -8.01 15.71
CA ASN A 114 -10.76 -8.94 16.65
C ASN A 114 -10.11 -10.16 15.95
N ILE A 115 -9.35 -9.88 14.90
CA ILE A 115 -8.63 -10.89 14.13
C ILE A 115 -7.43 -11.37 14.94
N ASP A 116 -7.33 -12.67 15.18
CA ASP A 116 -6.23 -13.26 15.92
C ASP A 116 -4.95 -13.33 15.05
N PRO A 117 -3.88 -12.63 15.41
CA PRO A 117 -2.62 -12.67 14.66
C PRO A 117 -2.01 -14.08 14.57
N SER A 118 -2.25 -14.95 15.56
CA SER A 118 -1.72 -16.31 15.53
C SER A 118 -2.33 -17.16 14.41
N THR A 119 -3.61 -17.03 14.18
CA THR A 119 -4.32 -17.68 13.06
C THR A 119 -3.76 -17.25 11.72
N VAL A 120 -3.34 -16.00 11.62
CA VAL A 120 -2.74 -15.46 10.40
C VAL A 120 -1.34 -15.99 10.18
N ALA A 121 -0.51 -16.04 11.21
CA ALA A 121 0.83 -16.62 11.15
C ALA A 121 0.77 -18.10 10.70
N GLU A 122 -0.19 -18.89 11.21
CA GLU A 122 -0.44 -20.25 10.75
C GLU A 122 -0.86 -20.28 9.27
N ASN A 123 -1.75 -19.38 8.85
CA ASN A 123 -2.19 -19.28 7.47
C ASN A 123 -1.05 -18.91 6.52
N GLN A 124 -0.17 -17.98 6.91
CA GLN A 124 1.01 -17.62 6.12
C GLN A 124 1.97 -18.80 5.94
N GLN A 125 2.14 -19.64 6.97
CA GLN A 125 2.97 -20.85 6.87
C GLN A 125 2.34 -21.96 6.02
N THR A 126 1.03 -22.11 6.05
CA THR A 126 0.29 -23.20 5.39
C THR A 126 -0.12 -22.86 3.97
N ILE A 127 -0.39 -21.59 3.66
CA ILE A 127 -0.83 -21.17 2.33
C ILE A 127 0.41 -20.83 1.47
N ALA A 128 0.77 -21.75 0.58
CA ALA A 128 1.95 -21.64 -0.28
C ALA A 128 2.02 -20.31 -1.04
N VAL A 129 0.90 -19.85 -1.61
CA VAL A 129 0.82 -18.59 -2.37
C VAL A 129 1.20 -17.36 -1.52
N LEU A 130 0.78 -17.31 -0.25
CA LEU A 130 1.14 -16.20 0.64
C LEU A 130 2.62 -16.20 0.94
N ARG A 131 3.18 -17.38 1.25
CA ARG A 131 4.61 -17.54 1.50
C ARG A 131 5.44 -17.16 0.28
N GLU A 132 5.02 -17.51 -0.93
CA GLU A 132 5.69 -17.15 -2.17
C GLU A 132 5.64 -15.64 -2.43
N LYS A 133 4.49 -15.00 -2.23
CA LYS A 133 4.34 -13.54 -2.35
C LYS A 133 5.25 -12.80 -1.38
N LEU A 134 5.26 -13.18 -0.11
CA LEU A 134 6.12 -12.56 0.91
C LEU A 134 7.61 -12.88 0.66
N GLY A 135 7.92 -14.08 0.20
CA GLY A 135 9.28 -14.46 -0.19
C GLY A 135 9.81 -13.64 -1.37
N LEU A 136 8.98 -13.41 -2.38
CA LEU A 136 9.33 -12.52 -3.51
C LEU A 136 9.59 -11.09 -3.04
N LEU A 137 8.71 -10.55 -2.19
CA LEU A 137 8.90 -9.23 -1.60
C LEU A 137 10.24 -9.14 -0.83
N GLY A 138 10.54 -10.13 -0.01
CA GLY A 138 11.78 -10.21 0.75
C GLY A 138 13.04 -10.26 -0.15
N GLN A 139 13.00 -11.00 -1.25
CA GLN A 139 14.10 -11.04 -2.22
C GLN A 139 14.33 -9.69 -2.90
N ILE A 140 13.26 -9.00 -3.23
CA ILE A 140 13.33 -7.69 -3.88
C ILE A 140 13.89 -6.65 -2.92
N THR A 141 13.41 -6.63 -1.68
CA THR A 141 13.83 -5.66 -0.67
C THR A 141 15.25 -5.89 -0.16
N SER A 142 15.79 -7.10 -0.30
CA SER A 142 17.15 -7.42 0.20
C SER A 142 18.28 -6.88 -0.68
N ASN A 143 18.03 -6.43 -1.91
CA ASN A 143 19.10 -6.02 -2.84
C ASN A 143 18.71 -4.84 -3.75
N LEU A 144 18.00 -3.86 -3.19
CA LEU A 144 17.45 -2.72 -3.92
C LEU A 144 18.51 -1.87 -4.63
N SER A 145 19.65 -1.64 -3.99
CA SER A 145 20.70 -0.75 -4.51
C SER A 145 21.50 -1.33 -5.68
N ALA A 146 21.47 -2.65 -5.89
CA ALA A 146 22.26 -3.31 -6.93
C ALA A 146 21.82 -2.92 -8.35
N ASN A 147 20.53 -2.67 -8.56
CA ASN A 147 19.99 -2.21 -9.83
C ASN A 147 18.79 -1.28 -9.58
N LYS A 148 19.05 -0.01 -9.36
CA LYS A 148 18.03 0.99 -9.01
C LYS A 148 16.82 1.03 -9.98
N PRO A 149 16.99 1.09 -11.32
CA PRO A 149 15.88 1.08 -12.25
C PRO A 149 15.02 -0.18 -12.15
N LEU A 150 15.65 -1.35 -12.02
CA LEU A 150 14.92 -2.61 -11.85
C LEU A 150 14.15 -2.65 -10.54
N SER A 151 14.72 -2.16 -9.46
CA SER A 151 14.07 -2.09 -8.15
C SER A 151 12.85 -1.19 -8.18
N LEU A 152 12.94 0.01 -8.77
CA LEU A 152 11.81 0.91 -8.96
C LEU A 152 10.69 0.25 -9.79
N PHE A 153 11.04 -0.37 -10.91
CA PHE A 153 10.08 -1.08 -11.75
C PHE A 153 9.42 -2.23 -10.99
N THR A 154 10.20 -3.00 -10.24
CA THR A 154 9.69 -4.18 -9.54
C THR A 154 8.73 -3.80 -8.41
N VAL A 155 9.05 -2.76 -7.64
CA VAL A 155 8.14 -2.26 -6.60
C VAL A 155 6.85 -1.74 -7.22
N ALA A 156 6.93 -0.97 -8.31
CA ALA A 156 5.75 -0.53 -9.05
C ALA A 156 4.90 -1.72 -9.54
N ALA A 157 5.53 -2.79 -10.02
CA ALA A 157 4.83 -3.99 -10.45
C ALA A 157 4.16 -4.73 -9.27
N ILE A 158 4.81 -4.80 -8.12
CA ILE A 158 4.22 -5.39 -6.90
C ILE A 158 2.96 -4.64 -6.50
N GLU A 159 3.02 -3.34 -6.41
CA GLU A 159 1.88 -2.51 -6.02
C GLU A 159 0.72 -2.64 -7.01
N GLN A 160 0.98 -2.74 -8.30
CA GLN A 160 -0.05 -2.80 -9.34
C GLN A 160 -0.59 -4.22 -9.58
N VAL A 161 0.21 -5.26 -9.37
CA VAL A 161 -0.16 -6.63 -9.71
C VAL A 161 -0.52 -7.44 -8.47
N LEU A 162 0.38 -7.48 -7.47
CA LEU A 162 0.15 -8.34 -6.30
C LEU A 162 -0.98 -7.83 -5.41
N LEU A 163 -1.10 -6.51 -5.23
CA LEU A 163 -2.16 -5.94 -4.40
C LEU A 163 -3.51 -5.93 -5.10
N PHE A 164 -3.53 -5.79 -6.43
CA PHE A 164 -4.79 -5.72 -7.19
C PHE A 164 -5.66 -6.96 -6.98
N SER A 165 -5.07 -8.15 -6.96
CA SER A 165 -5.82 -9.39 -6.73
C SER A 165 -6.50 -9.42 -5.35
N ASN A 166 -5.84 -8.85 -4.35
CA ASN A 166 -6.35 -8.78 -2.98
C ASN A 166 -7.48 -7.74 -2.86
N PHE A 167 -7.34 -6.59 -3.54
CA PHE A 167 -8.43 -5.61 -3.64
C PHE A 167 -9.66 -6.21 -4.33
N ALA A 168 -9.47 -6.90 -5.44
CA ALA A 168 -10.56 -7.55 -6.17
C ALA A 168 -11.29 -8.58 -5.28
N MET A 169 -10.55 -9.33 -4.47
CA MET A 169 -11.12 -10.27 -3.52
C MET A 169 -12.00 -9.57 -2.48
N LEU A 170 -11.51 -8.53 -1.80
CA LEU A 170 -12.33 -7.77 -0.83
C LEU A 170 -13.53 -7.10 -1.52
N LYS A 171 -13.35 -6.51 -2.68
CA LYS A 171 -14.43 -5.88 -3.46
C LYS A 171 -15.50 -6.90 -3.91
N SER A 172 -15.18 -8.20 -3.97
CA SER A 172 -16.16 -9.24 -4.29
C SER A 172 -17.29 -9.32 -3.26
N PHE A 173 -17.07 -8.91 -2.02
CA PHE A 173 -18.11 -8.84 -0.99
C PHE A 173 -19.17 -7.77 -1.24
N LYS A 174 -18.88 -6.77 -2.09
CA LYS A 174 -19.87 -5.79 -2.59
C LYS A 174 -20.60 -6.32 -3.83
N ALA A 175 -19.95 -7.16 -4.61
CA ALA A 175 -20.51 -7.72 -5.82
C ALA A 175 -21.61 -8.73 -5.51
N LYS A 176 -22.47 -9.03 -6.50
CA LYS A 176 -23.52 -10.04 -6.41
C LYS A 176 -24.56 -9.82 -5.28
N GLY A 177 -24.68 -8.58 -4.79
CA GLY A 177 -25.73 -8.21 -3.81
C GLY A 177 -25.43 -8.59 -2.35
N HIS A 178 -24.23 -9.10 -2.04
CA HIS A 178 -23.89 -9.44 -0.65
C HIS A 178 -23.77 -8.21 0.24
N ASN A 179 -23.23 -7.10 -0.28
CA ASN A 179 -23.13 -5.82 0.45
C ASN A 179 -22.52 -5.89 1.86
N LEU A 180 -21.57 -6.79 2.06
CA LEU A 180 -20.90 -7.01 3.34
C LEU A 180 -19.73 -6.03 3.53
N ILE A 181 -19.42 -5.73 4.79
CA ILE A 181 -18.27 -4.91 5.20
C ILE A 181 -18.11 -3.60 4.40
N LYS A 182 -19.16 -2.82 4.28
CA LYS A 182 -19.24 -1.64 3.41
C LYS A 182 -18.23 -0.55 3.77
N LYS A 183 -18.01 -0.32 5.07
CA LYS A 183 -17.09 0.73 5.55
C LYS A 183 -15.64 0.35 5.25
N THR A 184 -15.30 -0.90 5.51
CA THR A 184 -14.05 -1.51 5.05
C THR A 184 -13.81 -1.27 3.57
N LEU A 185 -14.82 -1.56 2.74
CA LEU A 185 -14.70 -1.40 1.29
C LEU A 185 -14.58 0.07 0.88
N THR A 186 -15.12 1.02 1.64
CA THR A 186 -14.89 2.45 1.43
C THR A 186 -13.42 2.80 1.65
N GLY A 187 -12.82 2.35 2.74
CA GLY A 187 -11.40 2.56 2.99
C GLY A 187 -10.51 1.89 1.93
N VAL A 188 -10.87 0.68 1.48
CA VAL A 188 -10.20 0.02 0.36
C VAL A 188 -10.30 0.84 -0.93
N ASP A 189 -11.44 1.51 -1.20
CA ASP A 189 -11.58 2.41 -2.34
C ASP A 189 -10.63 3.61 -2.24
N TYR A 190 -10.42 4.17 -1.05
CA TYR A 190 -9.45 5.25 -0.83
C TYR A 190 -8.02 4.79 -1.11
N VAL A 191 -7.62 3.62 -0.58
CA VAL A 191 -6.31 3.05 -0.87
C VAL A 191 -6.09 2.83 -2.37
N ILE A 192 -7.10 2.33 -3.09
CA ILE A 192 -7.03 2.15 -4.55
C ILE A 192 -6.86 3.49 -5.26
N GLN A 193 -7.56 4.54 -4.84
CA GLN A 193 -7.45 5.88 -5.41
C GLN A 193 -6.05 6.46 -5.22
N ASP A 194 -5.48 6.36 -4.02
CA ASP A 194 -4.13 6.80 -3.72
C ASP A 194 -3.09 6.12 -4.63
N ARG A 195 -3.26 4.81 -4.85
CA ARG A 195 -2.38 4.04 -5.74
C ARG A 195 -2.52 4.42 -7.21
N LEU A 196 -3.73 4.75 -7.66
CA LEU A 196 -3.94 5.25 -9.02
C LEU A 196 -3.28 6.60 -9.22
N LEU A 197 -3.37 7.51 -8.25
CA LEU A 197 -2.65 8.79 -8.28
C LEU A 197 -1.14 8.58 -8.33
N SER A 198 -0.62 7.66 -7.53
CA SER A 198 0.80 7.28 -7.56
C SER A 198 1.23 6.75 -8.92
N CYS A 199 0.38 6.00 -9.64
CA CYS A 199 0.64 5.54 -10.98
C CYS A 199 0.68 6.66 -12.02
N VAL A 200 -0.24 7.61 -11.96
CA VAL A 200 -0.27 8.75 -12.88
C VAL A 200 0.96 9.62 -12.70
N GLY A 201 1.37 9.88 -11.46
CA GLY A 201 2.60 10.59 -11.16
C GLY A 201 3.85 9.90 -11.72
N ARG A 202 3.91 8.56 -11.74
CA ARG A 202 5.04 7.78 -12.28
C ARG A 202 5.16 7.85 -13.81
N ASN A 203 4.06 8.03 -14.53
CA ASN A 203 4.05 8.13 -15.99
C ASN A 203 4.41 9.54 -16.51
N ALA A 204 4.66 10.47 -15.63
CA ALA A 204 5.06 11.85 -15.96
C ALA A 204 6.58 12.04 -16.05
N TYR A 205 7.38 10.94 -16.01
CA TYR A 205 8.86 10.97 -16.05
C TYR A 205 9.43 10.28 -17.28
#